data_5e466c72b688f1152016de926ecdcec9
#
_entry.id   5e466c72b688f1152016de926ecdcec9
#
_cell.length_a   1.000
_cell.length_b   1.000
_cell.length_c   1.000
_cell.angle_alpha   90.00
_cell.angle_beta   90.00
_cell.angle_gamma   90.00
#
_symmetry.space_group_name_H-M   'P 1'
#
loop_
_entity.id
_entity.type
_entity.pdbx_description
1 polymer ?
#
loop_
_entity_poly.entity_id
_entity_poly.type
_entity_poly.pdbx_seq_one_letter_code
_entity_poly.pdbx_strand_id
1 'polypeptide(L)'
;TSVTFKADPNIFTETTVYDYDTLANRLEELAFLNKGLRIILQDLREDEKKDEFVYNGGIIEFVKKLNKSKKGIHEDIVYVEGQEDGISVEVAFQYNEDYTSQIYSYTNNISTHEGGTHEDGVKRALTRIINSYAKNAKILKDNDDPLTGDDVREGLTMIISCKHPDPQFEGQTKTKLGNAEVRKIADDVFSNGLERFLLENPEESKKILDKAMTASRARLAAKKARELTRRKGDLDITNFYGK
;
A
#
# COMPACT_ATOMS: atom_id res chain seq x y z
N THR A 1 29.70 1.51 10.11
CA THR A 1 30.28 1.77 8.78
C THR A 1 30.06 3.23 8.42
N SER A 2 31.08 3.89 7.85
CA SER A 2 31.02 5.25 7.32
C SER A 2 31.39 5.21 5.83
N VAL A 3 30.62 5.90 5.01
CA VAL A 3 30.87 6.01 3.56
C VAL A 3 30.85 7.49 3.21
N THR A 4 31.95 7.97 2.60
CA THR A 4 32.06 9.35 2.10
C THR A 4 32.24 9.30 0.59
N PHE A 5 31.50 10.10 -0.17
CA PHE A 5 31.60 10.14 -1.63
C PHE A 5 31.47 11.57 -2.15
N LYS A 6 32.05 11.77 -3.33
CA LYS A 6 31.95 13.02 -4.09
C LYS A 6 31.78 12.67 -5.56
N ALA A 7 30.89 13.36 -6.26
CA ALA A 7 30.68 13.13 -7.69
C ALA A 7 31.92 13.53 -8.51
N ASP A 8 32.31 12.68 -9.47
CA ASP A 8 33.38 12.98 -10.41
C ASP A 8 32.85 13.85 -11.55
N PRO A 9 33.36 15.09 -11.73
CA PRO A 9 32.88 15.99 -12.79
C PRO A 9 33.18 15.50 -14.22
N ASN A 10 34.09 14.54 -14.39
CA ASN A 10 34.35 13.93 -15.69
C ASN A 10 33.29 12.91 -16.09
N ILE A 11 32.56 12.35 -15.12
CA ILE A 11 31.47 11.38 -15.33
C ILE A 11 30.13 12.08 -15.27
N PHE A 12 29.93 12.93 -14.26
CA PHE A 12 28.68 13.68 -14.02
C PHE A 12 28.84 15.09 -14.60
N THR A 13 28.69 15.23 -15.93
CA THR A 13 28.94 16.46 -16.65
C THR A 13 27.83 17.51 -16.52
N GLU A 14 26.60 17.10 -16.21
CA GLU A 14 25.48 18.04 -16.06
C GLU A 14 25.46 18.70 -14.68
N THR A 15 25.68 17.91 -13.62
CA THR A 15 25.78 18.43 -12.25
C THR A 15 26.56 17.48 -11.34
N THR A 16 27.34 18.07 -10.44
CA THR A 16 28.02 17.35 -9.35
C THR A 16 27.40 17.67 -7.99
N VAL A 17 26.30 18.45 -7.98
CA VAL A 17 25.64 18.88 -6.76
C VAL A 17 24.57 17.85 -6.40
N TYR A 18 24.69 17.24 -5.22
CA TYR A 18 23.69 16.37 -4.64
C TYR A 18 22.53 17.19 -4.06
N ASP A 19 21.32 16.74 -4.32
CA ASP A 19 20.12 17.23 -3.64
C ASP A 19 20.00 16.53 -2.28
N TYR A 20 20.14 17.31 -1.21
CA TYR A 20 20.15 16.78 0.16
C TYR A 20 18.81 16.15 0.55
N ASP A 21 17.68 16.80 0.19
CA ASP A 21 16.36 16.36 0.61
C ASP A 21 15.97 15.05 -0.10
N THR A 22 16.38 14.88 -1.35
CA THR A 22 16.21 13.60 -2.09
C THR A 22 16.97 12.47 -1.39
N LEU A 23 18.21 12.70 -0.97
CA LEU A 23 19.01 11.71 -0.24
C LEU A 23 18.42 11.43 1.15
N ALA A 24 18.05 12.47 1.89
CA ALA A 24 17.45 12.36 3.21
C ALA A 24 16.17 11.52 3.17
N ASN A 25 15.25 11.81 2.25
CA ASN A 25 14.01 11.06 2.07
C ASN A 25 14.28 9.58 1.79
N ARG A 26 15.26 9.27 0.92
CA ARG A 26 15.59 7.88 0.61
C ARG A 26 16.21 7.14 1.78
N LEU A 27 17.10 7.78 2.54
CA LEU A 27 17.73 7.18 3.72
C LEU A 27 16.75 7.01 4.88
N GLU A 28 15.81 7.94 5.04
CA GLU A 28 14.71 7.80 5.99
C GLU A 28 13.81 6.61 5.64
N GLU A 29 13.44 6.45 4.37
CA GLU A 29 12.69 5.30 3.87
C GLU A 29 13.41 3.98 4.18
N LEU A 30 14.73 3.91 3.94
CA LEU A 30 15.55 2.75 4.28
C LEU A 30 15.57 2.47 5.79
N ALA A 31 15.57 3.50 6.63
CA ALA A 31 15.52 3.33 8.08
C ALA A 31 14.17 2.77 8.55
N PHE A 32 13.06 3.16 7.93
CA PHE A 32 11.73 2.55 8.19
C PHE A 32 11.67 1.08 7.76
N LEU A 33 12.27 0.74 6.62
CA LEU A 33 12.26 -0.64 6.08
C LEU A 33 13.21 -1.58 6.83
N ASN A 34 14.11 -1.04 7.68
CA ASN A 34 15.08 -1.82 8.45
C ASN A 34 15.00 -1.43 9.93
N LYS A 35 14.05 -2.02 10.63
CA LYS A 35 13.74 -1.78 12.04
C LYS A 35 15.00 -1.70 12.91
N GLY A 36 15.17 -0.57 13.61
CA GLY A 36 16.30 -0.33 14.50
C GLY A 36 17.62 0.04 13.82
N LEU A 37 17.68 0.10 12.48
CA LEU A 37 18.85 0.59 11.76
C LEU A 37 18.98 2.10 11.94
N ARG A 38 20.15 2.53 12.44
CA ARG A 38 20.49 3.95 12.59
C ARG A 38 21.26 4.41 11.36
N ILE A 39 20.73 5.39 10.64
CA ILE A 39 21.33 6.01 9.47
C ILE A 39 21.60 7.48 9.78
N ILE A 40 22.79 7.97 9.48
CA ILE A 40 23.16 9.38 9.62
C ILE A 40 23.53 9.88 8.23
N LEU A 41 22.89 10.94 7.77
CA LEU A 41 23.28 11.71 6.61
C LEU A 41 23.94 13.01 7.06
N GLN A 42 25.13 13.29 6.55
CA GLN A 42 25.83 14.54 6.83
C GLN A 42 26.33 15.16 5.53
N ASP A 43 25.97 16.41 5.28
CA ASP A 43 26.54 17.23 4.23
C ASP A 43 27.82 17.91 4.77
N LEU A 44 28.95 17.66 4.14
CA LEU A 44 30.23 18.25 4.52
C LEU A 44 30.57 19.50 3.70
N ARG A 45 29.64 20.00 2.89
CA ARG A 45 29.76 21.27 2.17
C ARG A 45 29.51 22.44 3.13
N GLU A 46 29.34 23.65 2.61
CA GLU A 46 29.36 24.91 3.38
C GLU A 46 28.30 25.00 4.50
N ASP A 47 27.14 24.34 4.37
CA ASP A 47 26.00 24.50 5.30
C ASP A 47 25.86 23.36 6.34
N GLU A 48 26.86 22.53 6.56
CA GLU A 48 26.92 21.41 7.55
C GLU A 48 25.56 20.84 7.99
N LYS A 49 24.70 20.45 7.05
CA LYS A 49 23.39 19.85 7.32
C LYS A 49 23.56 18.41 7.77
N LYS A 50 22.87 18.02 8.84
CA LYS A 50 22.95 16.65 9.37
C LYS A 50 21.59 16.18 9.84
N ASP A 51 21.20 15.00 9.39
CA ASP A 51 20.00 14.29 9.85
C ASP A 51 20.34 12.88 10.34
N GLU A 52 19.55 12.40 11.29
CA GLU A 52 19.66 11.07 11.85
C GLU A 52 18.31 10.38 11.80
N PHE A 53 18.28 9.18 11.25
CA PHE A 53 17.07 8.37 11.09
C PHE A 53 17.24 7.05 11.84
N VAL A 54 16.32 6.77 12.77
CA VAL A 54 16.22 5.49 13.47
C VAL A 54 14.76 5.24 13.87
N TYR A 55 14.22 4.11 13.44
CA TYR A 55 12.82 3.76 13.65
C TYR A 55 12.71 2.34 14.22
N ASN A 56 12.44 2.24 15.52
CA ASN A 56 12.34 0.97 16.21
C ASN A 56 11.03 0.23 15.91
N GLY A 57 10.00 0.93 15.50
CA GLY A 57 8.73 0.36 15.04
C GLY A 57 8.71 0.00 13.54
N GLY A 58 9.76 0.33 12.79
CA GLY A 58 9.88 -0.03 11.37
C GLY A 58 8.75 0.51 10.50
N ILE A 59 8.13 -0.35 9.70
CA ILE A 59 7.06 0.05 8.77
C ILE A 59 5.77 0.52 9.46
N ILE A 60 5.56 0.20 10.74
CA ILE A 60 4.46 0.76 11.54
C ILE A 60 4.64 2.28 11.68
N GLU A 61 5.85 2.73 12.01
CA GLU A 61 6.15 4.17 12.10
C GLU A 61 6.09 4.85 10.73
N PHE A 62 6.37 4.12 9.66
CA PHE A 62 6.23 4.62 8.30
C PHE A 62 4.77 4.92 7.96
N VAL A 63 3.83 4.00 8.21
CA VAL A 63 2.40 4.24 8.05
C VAL A 63 1.94 5.41 8.93
N LYS A 64 2.40 5.48 10.18
CA LYS A 64 2.09 6.59 11.08
C LYS A 64 2.55 7.94 10.53
N LYS A 65 3.74 8.00 9.93
CA LYS A 65 4.25 9.21 9.27
C LYS A 65 3.37 9.61 8.08
N LEU A 66 3.01 8.66 7.20
CA LEU A 66 2.18 8.89 6.02
C LEU A 66 0.76 9.38 6.39
N ASN A 67 0.25 8.94 7.53
CA ASN A 67 -1.08 9.32 8.02
C ASN A 67 -1.06 10.48 9.02
N LYS A 68 0.08 11.13 9.26
CA LYS A 68 0.21 12.20 10.26
C LYS A 68 -0.80 13.36 10.06
N SER A 69 -1.13 13.68 8.81
CA SER A 69 -2.10 14.73 8.45
C SER A 69 -3.50 14.19 8.17
N LYS A 70 -3.72 12.88 8.27
CA LYS A 70 -4.99 12.22 7.96
C LYS A 70 -5.69 11.79 9.23
N LYS A 71 -7.02 11.73 9.18
CA LYS A 71 -7.81 11.23 10.28
C LYS A 71 -8.04 9.73 10.10
N GLY A 72 -7.40 8.92 10.97
CA GLY A 72 -7.61 7.47 11.02
C GLY A 72 -9.03 7.12 11.46
N ILE A 73 -9.61 6.07 10.88
CA ILE A 73 -10.90 5.53 11.34
C ILE A 73 -10.75 4.53 12.50
N HIS A 74 -9.54 4.05 12.72
CA HIS A 74 -9.11 3.25 13.87
C HIS A 74 -7.76 3.77 14.37
N GLU A 75 -7.49 3.56 15.66
CA GLU A 75 -6.31 4.15 16.31
C GLU A 75 -5.03 3.39 15.97
N ASP A 76 -5.06 2.07 16.15
CA ASP A 76 -3.89 1.23 15.98
C ASP A 76 -3.58 0.95 14.50
N ILE A 77 -2.27 0.93 14.17
CA ILE A 77 -1.79 0.46 12.88
C ILE A 77 -1.73 -1.06 12.91
N VAL A 78 -2.41 -1.69 11.97
CA VAL A 78 -2.41 -3.15 11.85
C VAL A 78 -1.08 -3.59 11.27
N TYR A 79 -0.44 -4.56 11.93
CA TYR A 79 0.82 -5.13 11.51
C TYR A 79 0.72 -6.65 11.39
N VAL A 80 1.19 -7.16 10.26
CA VAL A 80 1.24 -8.59 9.96
C VAL A 80 2.63 -8.92 9.45
N GLU A 81 3.22 -9.98 9.97
CA GLU A 81 4.49 -10.51 9.48
C GLU A 81 4.46 -12.03 9.40
N GLY A 82 5.26 -12.58 8.50
CA GLY A 82 5.46 -14.03 8.39
C GLY A 82 6.56 -14.36 7.42
N GLN A 83 6.99 -15.63 7.51
CA GLN A 83 8.05 -16.16 6.66
C GLN A 83 7.70 -17.57 6.20
N GLU A 84 7.91 -17.85 4.90
CA GLU A 84 7.77 -19.16 4.29
C GLU A 84 8.86 -19.33 3.22
N ASP A 85 9.50 -20.50 3.14
CA ASP A 85 10.54 -20.83 2.15
C ASP A 85 11.71 -19.82 2.05
N GLY A 86 12.08 -19.19 3.18
CA GLY A 86 13.12 -18.16 3.22
C GLY A 86 12.68 -16.77 2.73
N ILE A 87 11.42 -16.63 2.33
CA ILE A 87 10.81 -15.37 1.92
C ILE A 87 10.06 -14.79 3.11
N SER A 88 10.37 -13.56 3.52
CA SER A 88 9.64 -12.86 4.56
C SER A 88 8.78 -11.75 3.98
N VAL A 89 7.56 -11.61 4.54
CA VAL A 89 6.60 -10.59 4.17
C VAL A 89 6.16 -9.86 5.43
N GLU A 90 6.25 -8.55 5.40
CA GLU A 90 5.76 -7.65 6.43
C GLU A 90 4.75 -6.69 5.80
N VAL A 91 3.63 -6.48 6.45
CA VAL A 91 2.59 -5.54 6.00
C VAL A 91 2.13 -4.71 7.19
N ALA A 92 2.16 -3.39 7.04
CA ALA A 92 1.55 -2.46 7.98
C ALA A 92 0.51 -1.61 7.26
N PHE A 93 -0.66 -1.39 7.88
CA PHE A 93 -1.70 -0.58 7.27
C PHE A 93 -2.61 0.08 8.29
N GLN A 94 -3.25 1.16 7.84
CA GLN A 94 -4.30 1.86 8.56
C GLN A 94 -5.30 2.46 7.58
N TYR A 95 -6.57 2.43 7.94
CA TYR A 95 -7.61 3.13 7.20
C TYR A 95 -7.81 4.55 7.75
N ASN A 96 -8.13 5.48 6.86
CA ASN A 96 -8.42 6.87 7.16
C ASN A 96 -9.69 7.35 6.44
N GLU A 97 -10.11 8.59 6.69
CA GLU A 97 -11.34 9.15 6.11
C GLU A 97 -11.20 9.55 4.63
N ASP A 98 -10.01 9.48 4.02
CA ASP A 98 -9.79 9.80 2.61
C ASP A 98 -10.52 8.82 1.67
N TYR A 99 -10.64 9.21 0.41
CA TYR A 99 -11.27 8.41 -0.64
C TYR A 99 -10.26 7.68 -1.53
N THR A 100 -8.97 7.97 -1.40
CA THR A 100 -7.89 7.38 -2.18
C THR A 100 -7.12 6.35 -1.37
N SER A 101 -6.60 5.32 -2.04
CA SER A 101 -5.66 4.37 -1.43
C SER A 101 -4.22 4.78 -1.71
N GLN A 102 -3.34 4.56 -0.74
CA GLN A 102 -1.89 4.72 -0.86
C GLN A 102 -1.23 3.41 -0.46
N ILE A 103 -0.69 2.69 -1.43
CA ILE A 103 -0.01 1.42 -1.22
C ILE A 103 1.41 1.57 -1.74
N TYR A 104 2.38 1.33 -0.86
CA TYR A 104 3.80 1.35 -1.17
C TYR A 104 4.36 -0.04 -0.96
N SER A 105 4.97 -0.61 -1.98
CA SER A 105 5.54 -1.94 -1.94
C SER A 105 7.04 -1.93 -2.18
N TYR A 106 7.74 -2.82 -1.48
CA TYR A 106 9.19 -2.93 -1.50
C TYR A 106 9.61 -4.39 -1.57
N THR A 107 10.70 -4.64 -2.28
CA THR A 107 11.41 -5.92 -2.29
C THR A 107 12.89 -5.70 -2.03
N ASN A 108 13.44 -6.32 -0.96
CA ASN A 108 14.83 -6.10 -0.52
C ASN A 108 15.19 -4.60 -0.43
N ASN A 109 14.29 -3.81 0.18
CA ASN A 109 14.39 -2.35 0.35
C ASN A 109 14.35 -1.54 -0.96
N ILE A 110 14.08 -2.16 -2.11
CA ILE A 110 13.90 -1.49 -3.40
C ILE A 110 12.41 -1.19 -3.57
N SER A 111 12.07 0.06 -3.88
CA SER A 111 10.69 0.47 -4.16
C SER A 111 10.20 -0.17 -5.46
N THR A 112 9.13 -0.96 -5.35
CA THR A 112 8.45 -1.61 -6.48
C THR A 112 7.19 -0.82 -6.83
N HIS A 113 7.36 0.41 -7.33
CA HIS A 113 6.25 1.34 -7.55
C HIS A 113 5.27 0.90 -8.65
N GLU A 114 5.64 -0.07 -9.49
CA GLU A 114 4.73 -0.75 -10.42
C GLU A 114 4.11 -2.02 -9.83
N GLY A 115 4.33 -2.25 -8.52
CA GLY A 115 3.79 -3.40 -7.79
C GLY A 115 4.57 -4.68 -8.00
N GLY A 116 3.84 -5.77 -8.14
CA GLY A 116 4.38 -7.10 -8.35
C GLY A 116 3.62 -8.17 -7.57
N THR A 117 4.15 -9.38 -7.59
CA THR A 117 3.47 -10.57 -7.03
C THR A 117 3.21 -10.47 -5.53
N HIS A 118 4.08 -9.81 -4.75
CA HIS A 118 3.87 -9.57 -3.31
C HIS A 118 2.68 -8.64 -3.06
N GLU A 119 2.57 -7.57 -3.83
CA GLU A 119 1.45 -6.62 -3.73
C GLU A 119 0.15 -7.25 -4.22
N ASP A 120 0.19 -7.99 -5.33
CA ASP A 120 -0.97 -8.72 -5.85
C ASP A 120 -1.53 -9.73 -4.83
N GLY A 121 -0.64 -10.48 -4.15
CA GLY A 121 -1.01 -11.43 -3.11
C GLY A 121 -1.74 -10.76 -1.96
N VAL A 122 -1.17 -9.68 -1.42
CA VAL A 122 -1.78 -8.91 -0.31
C VAL A 122 -3.11 -8.27 -0.72
N LYS A 123 -3.20 -7.64 -1.90
CA LYS A 123 -4.45 -7.02 -2.38
C LYS A 123 -5.57 -8.05 -2.60
N ARG A 124 -5.22 -9.22 -3.12
CA ARG A 124 -6.15 -10.33 -3.31
C ARG A 124 -6.65 -10.85 -1.96
N ALA A 125 -5.75 -11.11 -1.03
CA ALA A 125 -6.06 -11.57 0.32
C ALA A 125 -6.97 -10.57 1.04
N LEU A 126 -6.62 -9.28 1.01
CA LEU A 126 -7.42 -8.22 1.62
C LEU A 126 -8.87 -8.26 1.15
N THR A 127 -9.08 -8.29 -0.17
CA THR A 127 -10.42 -8.29 -0.75
C THR A 127 -11.20 -9.55 -0.37
N ARG A 128 -10.56 -10.72 -0.41
CA ARG A 128 -11.16 -12.01 -0.08
C ARG A 128 -11.55 -12.10 1.39
N ILE A 129 -10.65 -11.74 2.29
CA ILE A 129 -10.87 -11.85 3.73
C ILE A 129 -11.95 -10.86 4.21
N ILE A 130 -11.94 -9.62 3.74
CA ILE A 130 -12.97 -8.63 4.08
C ILE A 130 -14.34 -9.11 3.61
N ASN A 131 -14.48 -9.64 2.39
CA ASN A 131 -15.75 -10.20 1.92
C ASN A 131 -16.19 -11.41 2.76
N SER A 132 -15.28 -12.32 3.10
CA SER A 132 -15.58 -13.49 3.94
C SER A 132 -16.06 -13.05 5.33
N TYR A 133 -15.35 -12.11 5.95
CA TYR A 133 -15.72 -11.57 7.26
C TYR A 133 -17.09 -10.86 7.22
N ALA A 134 -17.36 -10.06 6.18
CA ALA A 134 -18.63 -9.36 6.01
C ALA A 134 -19.83 -10.33 5.88
N LYS A 135 -19.64 -11.47 5.18
CA LYS A 135 -20.66 -12.53 5.08
C LYS A 135 -20.87 -13.25 6.42
N ASN A 136 -19.78 -13.64 7.09
CA ASN A 136 -19.84 -14.32 8.39
C ASN A 136 -20.52 -13.43 9.46
N ALA A 137 -20.24 -12.13 9.43
CA ALA A 137 -20.87 -11.13 10.28
C ALA A 137 -22.32 -10.78 9.85
N LYS A 138 -22.84 -11.38 8.78
CA LYS A 138 -24.18 -11.13 8.19
C LYS A 138 -24.40 -9.66 7.77
N ILE A 139 -23.34 -8.93 7.48
CA ILE A 139 -23.38 -7.56 6.96
C ILE A 139 -23.63 -7.59 5.45
N LEU A 140 -23.01 -8.53 4.73
CA LEU A 140 -23.33 -8.90 3.35
C LEU A 140 -24.21 -10.14 3.35
N LYS A 141 -25.32 -10.08 2.62
CA LYS A 141 -26.21 -11.24 2.38
C LYS A 141 -25.67 -12.06 1.20
N ASP A 142 -26.10 -13.32 1.11
CA ASP A 142 -25.66 -14.20 0.01
C ASP A 142 -26.00 -13.69 -1.39
N ASN A 143 -27.08 -12.90 -1.51
CA ASN A 143 -27.53 -12.32 -2.77
C ASN A 143 -26.97 -10.91 -3.03
N ASP A 144 -26.20 -10.33 -2.12
CA ASP A 144 -25.60 -9.02 -2.32
C ASP A 144 -24.35 -9.14 -3.22
N ASP A 145 -24.12 -8.13 -4.04
CA ASP A 145 -22.88 -8.02 -4.81
C ASP A 145 -21.66 -7.96 -3.85
N PRO A 146 -20.61 -8.73 -4.11
CA PRO A 146 -19.41 -8.67 -3.28
C PRO A 146 -18.73 -7.29 -3.37
N LEU A 147 -18.04 -6.93 -2.31
CA LEU A 147 -17.16 -5.76 -2.30
C LEU A 147 -16.05 -5.94 -3.33
N THR A 148 -15.81 -4.94 -4.15
CA THR A 148 -14.69 -4.93 -5.10
C THR A 148 -13.39 -4.57 -4.39
N GLY A 149 -12.25 -4.84 -5.03
CA GLY A 149 -10.96 -4.44 -4.49
C GLY A 149 -10.86 -2.92 -4.25
N ASP A 150 -11.48 -2.11 -5.11
CA ASP A 150 -11.48 -0.65 -4.94
C ASP A 150 -12.33 -0.22 -3.75
N ASP A 151 -13.51 -0.85 -3.53
CA ASP A 151 -14.34 -0.58 -2.36
C ASP A 151 -13.57 -0.87 -1.05
N VAL A 152 -12.84 -2.00 -1.03
CA VAL A 152 -12.08 -2.43 0.16
C VAL A 152 -10.84 -1.59 0.40
N ARG A 153 -10.24 -1.02 -0.64
CA ARG A 153 -9.02 -0.19 -0.52
C ARG A 153 -9.29 1.30 -0.33
N GLU A 154 -10.53 1.77 -0.38
CA GLU A 154 -10.84 3.18 -0.17
C GLU A 154 -10.37 3.66 1.21
N GLY A 155 -9.55 4.71 1.25
CA GLY A 155 -8.98 5.28 2.46
C GLY A 155 -7.85 4.45 3.09
N LEU A 156 -7.31 3.47 2.39
CA LEU A 156 -6.23 2.60 2.87
C LEU A 156 -4.86 3.24 2.67
N THR A 157 -4.06 3.32 3.72
CA THR A 157 -2.60 3.53 3.65
C THR A 157 -1.91 2.24 4.06
N MET A 158 -1.06 1.68 3.19
CA MET A 158 -0.43 0.38 3.39
C MET A 158 1.02 0.38 2.92
N ILE A 159 1.89 -0.24 3.70
CA ILE A 159 3.28 -0.56 3.34
C ILE A 159 3.40 -2.08 3.28
N ILE A 160 3.99 -2.58 2.20
CA ILE A 160 4.29 -3.99 1.99
C ILE A 160 5.80 -4.13 1.80
N SER A 161 6.46 -4.88 2.65
CA SER A 161 7.90 -5.17 2.55
C SER A 161 8.11 -6.67 2.39
N CYS A 162 8.75 -7.06 1.29
CA CYS A 162 9.13 -8.45 1.00
C CYS A 162 10.65 -8.57 1.01
N LYS A 163 11.18 -9.60 1.69
CA LYS A 163 12.59 -9.97 1.59
C LYS A 163 12.69 -11.33 0.93
N HIS A 164 13.40 -11.40 -0.17
CA HIS A 164 13.57 -12.59 -0.99
C HIS A 164 15.04 -12.87 -1.23
N PRO A 165 15.51 -14.12 -1.09
CA PRO A 165 16.93 -14.46 -1.28
C PRO A 165 17.40 -14.26 -2.73
N ASP A 166 16.52 -14.45 -3.71
CA ASP A 166 16.80 -14.30 -5.15
C ASP A 166 15.65 -13.61 -5.88
N PRO A 167 15.46 -12.28 -5.71
CA PRO A 167 14.34 -11.57 -6.29
C PRO A 167 14.51 -11.41 -7.81
N GLN A 168 13.47 -11.75 -8.56
CA GLN A 168 13.38 -11.56 -10.00
C GLN A 168 12.45 -10.38 -10.30
N PHE A 169 13.00 -9.36 -10.96
CA PHE A 169 12.25 -8.16 -11.32
C PHE A 169 11.93 -8.13 -12.81
N GLU A 170 10.81 -7.54 -13.16
CA GLU A 170 10.49 -7.20 -14.53
C GLU A 170 11.33 -5.96 -14.92
N GLY A 171 12.45 -6.18 -15.62
CA GLY A 171 13.33 -5.14 -16.11
C GLY A 171 14.43 -4.65 -15.15
N GLN A 172 15.39 -3.92 -15.73
CA GLN A 172 16.59 -3.44 -15.03
C GLN A 172 16.31 -2.40 -13.95
N THR A 173 15.24 -1.64 -14.06
CA THR A 173 14.84 -0.60 -13.10
C THR A 173 14.27 -1.18 -11.80
N LYS A 174 14.02 -2.49 -11.74
CA LYS A 174 13.53 -3.22 -10.56
C LYS A 174 12.22 -2.68 -9.99
N THR A 175 11.37 -2.13 -10.82
CA THR A 175 10.13 -1.45 -10.44
C THR A 175 8.98 -2.39 -10.12
N LYS A 176 9.09 -3.68 -10.55
CA LYS A 176 8.06 -4.69 -10.38
C LYS A 176 8.65 -6.06 -10.06
N LEU A 177 8.15 -6.72 -9.01
CA LEU A 177 8.56 -8.07 -8.64
C LEU A 177 7.82 -9.12 -9.46
N GLY A 178 8.58 -10.07 -10.05
CA GLY A 178 8.04 -11.10 -10.95
C GLY A 178 7.90 -12.51 -10.35
N ASN A 179 8.57 -12.81 -9.21
CA ASN A 179 8.58 -14.14 -8.58
C ASN A 179 7.16 -14.68 -8.33
N ALA A 180 6.75 -15.74 -9.04
CA ALA A 180 5.38 -16.27 -8.99
C ALA A 180 4.99 -16.82 -7.60
N GLU A 181 5.93 -17.47 -6.91
CA GLU A 181 5.77 -18.07 -5.57
C GLU A 181 5.42 -17.04 -4.50
N VAL A 182 5.95 -15.83 -4.63
CA VAL A 182 5.73 -14.74 -3.66
C VAL A 182 4.24 -14.35 -3.56
N ARG A 183 3.48 -14.47 -4.65
CA ARG A 183 2.05 -14.14 -4.63
C ARG A 183 1.28 -15.00 -3.62
N LYS A 184 1.56 -16.31 -3.60
CA LYS A 184 0.92 -17.23 -2.67
C LYS A 184 1.37 -16.98 -1.25
N ILE A 185 2.68 -16.84 -1.03
CA ILE A 185 3.25 -16.61 0.32
C ILE A 185 2.70 -15.30 0.91
N ALA A 186 2.66 -14.23 0.13
CA ALA A 186 2.11 -12.96 0.57
C ALA A 186 0.59 -13.03 0.87
N ASP A 187 -0.18 -13.76 0.05
CA ASP A 187 -1.60 -14.04 0.29
C ASP A 187 -1.77 -14.80 1.61
N ASP A 188 -1.04 -15.88 1.82
CA ASP A 188 -1.18 -16.78 2.99
C ASP A 188 -0.77 -16.06 4.29
N VAL A 189 0.39 -15.40 4.30
CA VAL A 189 0.89 -14.63 5.46
C VAL A 189 -0.10 -13.54 5.83
N PHE A 190 -0.52 -12.75 4.86
CA PHE A 190 -1.42 -11.62 5.12
C PHE A 190 -2.83 -12.07 5.52
N SER A 191 -3.37 -13.12 4.90
CA SER A 191 -4.67 -13.69 5.25
C SER A 191 -4.73 -14.12 6.70
N ASN A 192 -3.75 -14.90 7.15
CA ASN A 192 -3.69 -15.42 8.51
C ASN A 192 -3.64 -14.28 9.55
N GLY A 193 -2.83 -13.25 9.29
CA GLY A 193 -2.72 -12.08 10.16
C GLY A 193 -3.97 -11.21 10.17
N LEU A 194 -4.56 -10.95 8.99
CA LEU A 194 -5.76 -10.15 8.86
C LEU A 194 -6.98 -10.82 9.47
N GLU A 195 -7.19 -12.13 9.24
CA GLU A 195 -8.30 -12.89 9.86
C GLU A 195 -8.23 -12.80 11.36
N ARG A 196 -7.04 -13.04 11.95
CA ARG A 196 -6.83 -12.92 13.39
C ARG A 196 -7.17 -11.50 13.88
N PHE A 197 -6.64 -10.47 13.20
CA PHE A 197 -6.92 -9.07 13.59
C PHE A 197 -8.42 -8.78 13.60
N LEU A 198 -9.14 -9.18 12.55
CA LEU A 198 -10.58 -8.91 12.42
C LEU A 198 -11.39 -9.61 13.52
N LEU A 199 -10.98 -10.80 13.95
CA LEU A 199 -11.64 -11.56 15.02
C LEU A 199 -11.33 -10.99 16.42
N GLU A 200 -10.10 -10.54 16.64
CA GLU A 200 -9.65 -9.99 17.92
C GLU A 200 -10.10 -8.54 18.15
N ASN A 201 -10.40 -7.78 17.08
CA ASN A 201 -10.74 -6.35 17.12
C ASN A 201 -12.07 -6.03 16.43
N PRO A 202 -13.21 -6.47 16.99
CA PRO A 202 -14.51 -6.35 16.34
C PRO A 202 -14.97 -4.91 16.11
N GLU A 203 -14.61 -3.96 16.96
CA GLU A 203 -14.98 -2.55 16.80
C GLU A 203 -14.23 -1.89 15.62
N GLU A 204 -12.92 -2.13 15.52
CA GLU A 204 -12.10 -1.66 14.40
C GLU A 204 -12.53 -2.32 13.09
N SER A 205 -12.80 -3.62 13.13
CA SER A 205 -13.30 -4.40 11.99
C SER A 205 -14.61 -3.87 11.46
N LYS A 206 -15.52 -3.47 12.35
CA LYS A 206 -16.78 -2.83 11.98
C LYS A 206 -16.55 -1.50 11.26
N LYS A 207 -15.65 -0.64 11.76
CA LYS A 207 -15.32 0.64 11.11
C LYS A 207 -14.75 0.43 9.71
N ILE A 208 -13.85 -0.55 9.55
CA ILE A 208 -13.26 -0.92 8.24
C ILE A 208 -14.36 -1.40 7.28
N LEU A 209 -15.25 -2.27 7.74
CA LEU A 209 -16.39 -2.74 6.93
C LEU A 209 -17.35 -1.63 6.55
N ASP A 210 -17.70 -0.76 7.49
CA ASP A 210 -18.61 0.36 7.24
C ASP A 210 -18.04 1.31 6.18
N LYS A 211 -16.71 1.53 6.19
CA LYS A 211 -16.01 2.30 5.14
C LYS A 211 -16.15 1.61 3.78
N ALA A 212 -15.81 0.33 3.66
CA ALA A 212 -15.89 -0.43 2.42
C ALA A 212 -17.34 -0.54 1.89
N MET A 213 -18.31 -0.74 2.77
CA MET A 213 -19.74 -0.77 2.42
C MET A 213 -20.23 0.59 1.90
N THR A 214 -19.74 1.68 2.48
CA THR A 214 -20.07 3.05 2.02
C THR A 214 -19.49 3.31 0.63
N ALA A 215 -18.24 2.91 0.38
CA ALA A 215 -17.60 2.98 -0.93
C ALA A 215 -18.39 2.18 -1.98
N SER A 216 -18.79 0.95 -1.66
CA SER A 216 -19.58 0.09 -2.54
C SER A 216 -20.93 0.72 -2.87
N ARG A 217 -21.65 1.27 -1.90
CA ARG A 217 -22.94 1.96 -2.13
C ARG A 217 -22.76 3.16 -3.06
N ALA A 218 -21.73 3.96 -2.85
CA ALA A 218 -21.43 5.12 -3.70
C ALA A 218 -21.12 4.69 -5.15
N ARG A 219 -20.31 3.65 -5.34
CA ARG A 219 -19.99 3.06 -6.65
C ARG A 219 -21.25 2.56 -7.38
N LEU A 220 -22.09 1.78 -6.69
CA LEU A 220 -23.32 1.23 -7.25
C LEU A 220 -24.34 2.33 -7.62
N ALA A 221 -24.46 3.36 -6.77
CA ALA A 221 -25.31 4.52 -7.07
C ALA A 221 -24.81 5.29 -8.31
N ALA A 222 -23.52 5.51 -8.42
CA ALA A 222 -22.90 6.15 -9.58
C ALA A 222 -23.10 5.32 -10.87
N LYS A 223 -22.94 3.99 -10.79
CA LYS A 223 -23.20 3.08 -11.91
C LYS A 223 -24.66 3.19 -12.38
N LYS A 224 -25.62 3.10 -11.45
CA LYS A 224 -27.06 3.20 -11.76
C LYS A 224 -27.42 4.54 -12.39
N ALA A 225 -26.84 5.65 -11.89
CA ALA A 225 -27.08 6.98 -12.45
C ALA A 225 -26.57 7.08 -13.91
N ARG A 226 -25.38 6.55 -14.19
CA ARG A 226 -24.80 6.51 -15.56
C ARG A 226 -25.67 5.68 -16.52
N GLU A 227 -26.15 4.52 -16.09
CA GLU A 227 -27.02 3.66 -16.90
C GLU A 227 -28.36 4.34 -17.23
N LEU A 228 -28.96 5.03 -16.26
CA LEU A 228 -30.18 5.78 -16.48
C LEU A 228 -29.98 6.94 -17.48
N THR A 229 -28.87 7.64 -17.39
CA THR A 229 -28.52 8.73 -18.32
C THR A 229 -28.32 8.21 -19.74
N ARG A 230 -27.62 7.06 -19.90
CA ARG A 230 -27.42 6.43 -21.22
C ARG A 230 -28.75 5.99 -21.83
N ARG A 231 -29.63 5.32 -21.07
CA ARG A 231 -30.98 4.91 -21.56
C ARG A 231 -31.83 6.09 -22.01
N LYS A 232 -31.76 7.24 -21.32
CA LYS A 232 -32.46 8.46 -21.75
C LYS A 232 -31.91 8.99 -23.06
N GLY A 233 -30.58 9.04 -23.22
CA GLY A 233 -29.93 9.45 -24.47
C GLY A 233 -30.30 8.58 -25.66
N ASP A 234 -30.37 7.24 -25.48
CA ASP A 234 -30.80 6.31 -26.54
C ASP A 234 -32.26 6.50 -26.93
N LEU A 235 -33.16 6.81 -26.00
CA LEU A 235 -34.57 7.10 -26.26
C LEU A 235 -34.75 8.44 -27.00
N ASP A 236 -33.97 9.46 -26.69
CA ASP A 236 -33.99 10.75 -27.39
C ASP A 236 -33.50 10.61 -28.84
N ILE A 237 -32.46 9.80 -29.09
CA ILE A 237 -31.94 9.53 -30.45
C ILE A 237 -32.99 8.76 -31.28
N THR A 238 -33.68 7.76 -30.71
CA THR A 238 -34.73 6.99 -31.41
C THR A 238 -35.92 7.85 -31.78
N ASN A 239 -36.30 8.82 -30.94
CA ASN A 239 -37.36 9.78 -31.23
C ASN A 239 -36.98 10.82 -32.29
N PHE A 240 -35.69 11.07 -32.52
CA PHE A 240 -35.23 12.01 -33.55
C PHE A 240 -35.21 11.40 -34.96
N TYR A 241 -34.99 10.08 -35.08
CA TYR A 241 -34.97 9.35 -36.35
C TYR A 241 -36.30 8.67 -36.74
N GLY A 242 -37.32 8.81 -35.93
CA GLY A 242 -38.64 8.18 -36.12
C GLY A 242 -39.74 9.13 -36.63
N LYS A 243 -39.39 10.20 -37.36
CA LYS A 243 -40.34 11.07 -38.08
C LYS A 243 -40.01 11.09 -39.57
#